data_f7d97937a60e26320c0ba71e68da19f1
#
_entry.id   f7d97937a60e26320c0ba71e68da19f1
#
_cell.length_a   1.000
_cell.length_b   1.000
_cell.length_c   1.000
_cell.angle_alpha   90.00
_cell.angle_beta   90.00
_cell.angle_gamma   90.00
#
_symmetry.space_group_name_H-M   'P 1'
#
loop_
_entity.id
_entity.type
_entity.pdbx_description
1 polymer ?
#
loop_
_entity_poly.entity_id
_entity_poly.type
_entity_poly.pdbx_seq_one_letter_code
_entity_poly.pdbx_strand_id
1 'polypeptide(L)'
;MRRLHIPFTLLLALYLVAHFGSRLREVANFTEVTQAQARVTVIHYAPAENLERLDLAALRSTQRTLDICMYAWTDRYLAEAVVELASHGVAVRIYRDGSQYEEEEQHGRGRSAMDLLRGVRNVQIRVKPPSRRALMHVKAYDSDGALLREGSANWSAAGLKEQDNSLIFLSDRQSIENFAHDFEVLWDRPGNIKVQ
;
A
#
# COMPACT_ATOMS: atom_id res chain seq x y z
N MET A 1 -45.89 37.33 -16.52
CA MET A 1 -44.85 36.49 -15.92
C MET A 1 -44.55 37.03 -14.52
N ARG A 2 -45.01 36.36 -13.45
CA ARG A 2 -44.72 36.74 -12.05
C ARG A 2 -43.34 36.18 -11.68
N ARG A 3 -42.36 37.07 -11.44
CA ARG A 3 -41.06 36.65 -10.89
C ARG A 3 -41.25 36.22 -9.45
N LEU A 4 -40.97 34.94 -9.16
CA LEU A 4 -40.95 34.42 -7.79
C LEU A 4 -39.73 35.04 -7.10
N HIS A 5 -39.96 35.95 -6.15
CA HIS A 5 -38.90 36.46 -5.28
C HIS A 5 -38.75 35.49 -4.12
N ILE A 6 -37.70 34.67 -4.16
CA ILE A 6 -37.33 33.86 -3.00
C ILE A 6 -36.64 34.80 -2.00
N PRO A 7 -37.16 34.94 -0.78
CA PRO A 7 -36.55 35.84 0.21
C PRO A 7 -35.15 35.35 0.60
N PHE A 8 -34.22 36.27 0.73
CA PHE A 8 -32.81 36.00 1.09
C PHE A 8 -32.67 35.13 2.36
N THR A 9 -33.60 35.26 3.31
CA THR A 9 -33.67 34.44 4.53
C THR A 9 -33.90 32.95 4.22
N LEU A 10 -34.68 32.63 3.19
CA LEU A 10 -34.94 31.26 2.80
C LEU A 10 -33.72 30.63 2.11
N LEU A 11 -32.99 31.40 1.29
CA LEU A 11 -31.73 30.97 0.68
C LEU A 11 -30.64 30.74 1.72
N LEU A 12 -30.53 31.61 2.73
CA LEU A 12 -29.59 31.46 3.82
C LEU A 12 -29.91 30.21 4.70
N ALA A 13 -31.20 29.97 4.97
CA ALA A 13 -31.61 28.79 5.73
C ALA A 13 -31.31 27.50 4.96
N LEU A 14 -31.56 27.45 3.66
CA LEU A 14 -31.23 26.30 2.79
C LEU A 14 -29.72 26.06 2.71
N TYR A 15 -28.93 27.15 2.62
CA TYR A 15 -27.47 27.04 2.63
C TYR A 15 -26.92 26.48 3.96
N LEU A 16 -27.43 26.97 5.08
CA LEU A 16 -27.05 26.49 6.42
C LEU A 16 -27.44 25.01 6.63
N VAL A 17 -28.65 24.61 6.21
CA VAL A 17 -29.09 23.21 6.32
C VAL A 17 -28.23 22.29 5.45
N ALA A 18 -27.89 22.71 4.20
CA ALA A 18 -27.03 21.93 3.33
C ALA A 18 -25.60 21.84 3.88
N HIS A 19 -25.06 22.92 4.42
CA HIS A 19 -23.69 22.97 4.93
C HIS A 19 -23.53 22.25 6.28
N PHE A 20 -24.50 22.40 7.19
CA PHE A 20 -24.53 21.67 8.47
C PHE A 20 -24.86 20.18 8.26
N GLY A 21 -25.74 19.85 7.33
CA GLY A 21 -26.09 18.46 7.01
C GLY A 21 -24.92 17.66 6.42
N SER A 22 -24.05 18.30 5.61
CA SER A 22 -22.83 17.65 5.11
C SER A 22 -21.82 17.37 6.24
N ARG A 23 -21.62 18.35 7.14
CA ARG A 23 -20.74 18.16 8.30
C ARG A 23 -21.26 17.13 9.30
N LEU A 24 -22.57 17.06 9.52
CA LEU A 24 -23.17 16.03 10.38
C LEU A 24 -23.02 14.63 9.77
N ARG A 25 -23.09 14.50 8.44
CA ARG A 25 -22.82 13.21 7.75
C ARG A 25 -21.36 12.81 7.86
N GLU A 26 -20.41 13.74 7.73
CA GLU A 26 -19.00 13.46 7.95
C GLU A 26 -18.71 12.99 9.37
N VAL A 27 -19.30 13.65 10.37
CA VAL A 27 -19.15 13.25 11.78
C VAL A 27 -19.84 11.91 12.04
N ALA A 28 -21.01 11.66 11.47
CA ALA A 28 -21.72 10.38 11.61
C ALA A 28 -20.92 9.24 10.96
N ASN A 29 -20.37 9.45 9.76
CA ASN A 29 -19.50 8.48 9.09
C ASN A 29 -18.22 8.22 9.89
N PHE A 30 -17.63 9.26 10.49
CA PHE A 30 -16.47 9.10 11.37
C PHE A 30 -16.81 8.32 12.64
N THR A 31 -18.02 8.50 13.20
CA THR A 31 -18.48 7.78 14.39
C THR A 31 -18.82 6.32 14.07
N GLU A 32 -19.37 6.03 12.86
CA GLU A 32 -19.60 4.64 12.40
C GLU A 32 -18.28 3.90 12.19
N VAL A 33 -17.25 4.57 11.64
CA VAL A 33 -15.92 3.98 11.49
C VAL A 33 -15.28 3.65 12.85
N THR A 34 -15.54 4.45 13.89
CA THR A 34 -15.01 4.19 15.24
C THR A 34 -15.82 3.14 16.02
N GLN A 35 -17.07 2.83 15.63
CA GLN A 35 -17.92 1.81 16.27
C GLN A 35 -17.93 0.46 15.55
N ALA A 36 -17.43 0.36 14.30
CA ALA A 36 -17.22 -0.93 13.65
C ALA A 36 -16.22 -1.72 14.49
N GLN A 37 -16.73 -2.78 15.13
CA GLN A 37 -16.05 -3.72 16.04
C GLN A 37 -14.54 -3.67 15.90
N ALA A 38 -13.86 -3.10 16.89
CA ALA A 38 -12.40 -3.09 16.99
C ALA A 38 -11.92 -4.55 17.04
N ARG A 39 -11.65 -5.16 15.88
CA ARG A 39 -10.81 -6.35 15.83
C ARG A 39 -9.51 -5.92 16.47
N VAL A 40 -9.07 -6.64 17.49
CA VAL A 40 -7.78 -6.37 18.13
C VAL A 40 -6.71 -6.55 17.05
N THR A 41 -6.25 -5.44 16.53
CA THR A 41 -5.17 -5.41 15.55
C THR A 41 -3.92 -5.02 16.29
N VAL A 42 -2.89 -5.85 16.20
CA VAL A 42 -1.60 -5.60 16.85
C VAL A 42 -0.74 -4.80 15.89
N ILE A 43 -0.19 -3.70 16.38
CA ILE A 43 0.84 -2.93 15.68
C ILE A 43 2.20 -3.35 16.22
N HIS A 44 3.08 -3.77 15.33
CA HIS A 44 4.45 -4.16 15.63
C HIS A 44 5.40 -3.00 15.38
N TYR A 45 6.45 -2.89 16.17
CA TYR A 45 7.41 -1.79 16.10
C TYR A 45 8.85 -2.29 16.09
N ALA A 46 9.63 -1.87 15.08
CA ALA A 46 11.08 -1.96 15.12
C ALA A 46 11.64 -0.75 15.90
N PRO A 47 12.82 -0.87 16.56
CA PRO A 47 13.67 -2.06 16.61
C PRO A 47 13.28 -3.05 17.74
N ALA A 48 12.20 -2.80 18.49
CA ALA A 48 11.76 -3.69 19.58
C ALA A 48 11.40 -5.09 19.07
N GLU A 49 10.85 -5.16 17.84
CA GLU A 49 10.52 -6.41 17.15
C GLU A 49 11.27 -6.50 15.82
N ASN A 50 11.56 -7.71 15.38
CA ASN A 50 12.12 -7.96 14.06
C ASN A 50 10.99 -8.06 13.03
N LEU A 51 10.71 -6.97 12.31
CA LEU A 51 9.63 -6.90 11.33
C LEU A 51 9.88 -7.79 10.10
N GLU A 52 11.15 -8.06 9.72
CA GLU A 52 11.49 -9.01 8.65
C GLU A 52 10.94 -10.41 8.91
N ARG A 53 11.07 -10.89 10.18
CA ARG A 53 10.55 -12.20 10.56
C ARG A 53 9.03 -12.28 10.47
N LEU A 54 8.35 -11.18 10.80
CA LEU A 54 6.90 -11.09 10.69
C LEU A 54 6.45 -11.08 9.23
N ASP A 55 7.08 -10.27 8.37
CA ASP A 55 6.82 -10.26 6.93
C ASP A 55 7.08 -11.64 6.30
N LEU A 56 8.21 -12.30 6.61
CA LEU A 56 8.53 -13.65 6.13
C LEU A 56 7.48 -14.68 6.57
N ALA A 57 7.00 -14.60 7.81
CA ALA A 57 5.98 -15.51 8.32
C ALA A 57 4.63 -15.31 7.60
N ALA A 58 4.24 -14.05 7.36
CA ALA A 58 3.01 -13.71 6.66
C ALA A 58 3.06 -14.13 5.18
N LEU A 59 4.16 -13.83 4.47
CA LEU A 59 4.34 -14.21 3.07
C LEU A 59 4.20 -15.71 2.84
N ARG A 60 4.72 -16.55 3.75
CA ARG A 60 4.61 -18.02 3.63
C ARG A 60 3.18 -18.56 3.55
N SER A 61 2.20 -17.78 3.97
CA SER A 61 0.78 -18.16 3.89
C SER A 61 0.14 -17.85 2.54
N THR A 62 0.80 -17.09 1.67
CA THR A 62 0.31 -16.70 0.34
C THR A 62 0.24 -17.91 -0.59
N GLN A 63 -0.90 -18.08 -1.28
CA GLN A 63 -1.11 -19.26 -2.11
C GLN A 63 -1.46 -18.96 -3.58
N ARG A 64 -1.98 -17.76 -3.89
CA ARG A 64 -2.52 -17.44 -5.22
C ARG A 64 -1.97 -16.15 -5.81
N THR A 65 -2.08 -15.05 -5.06
CA THR A 65 -1.75 -13.71 -5.55
C THR A 65 -1.00 -12.91 -4.49
N LEU A 66 -0.06 -12.08 -4.95
CA LEU A 66 0.69 -11.17 -4.09
C LEU A 66 0.93 -9.86 -4.82
N ASP A 67 0.26 -8.80 -4.36
CA ASP A 67 0.38 -7.46 -4.91
C ASP A 67 1.16 -6.57 -3.96
N ILE A 68 2.32 -6.09 -4.40
CA ILE A 68 3.28 -5.37 -3.55
C ILE A 68 3.48 -3.94 -4.04
N CYS A 69 3.27 -2.96 -3.17
CA CYS A 69 3.79 -1.61 -3.27
C CYS A 69 4.93 -1.43 -2.28
N MET A 70 6.17 -1.24 -2.73
CA MET A 70 7.30 -1.10 -1.83
C MET A 70 8.23 0.02 -2.29
N TYR A 71 8.36 1.08 -1.47
CA TYR A 71 9.21 2.23 -1.80
C TYR A 71 10.68 1.83 -1.91
N ALA A 72 11.30 1.38 -0.81
CA ALA A 72 12.68 0.88 -0.83
C ALA A 72 12.71 -0.63 -0.51
N TRP A 73 13.44 -1.38 -1.34
CA TRP A 73 13.57 -2.82 -1.19
C TRP A 73 14.99 -3.28 -1.48
N THR A 74 15.77 -3.44 -0.45
CA THR A 74 17.15 -3.98 -0.51
C THR A 74 17.29 -5.31 0.23
N ASP A 75 16.24 -5.72 0.96
CA ASP A 75 16.24 -6.99 1.71
C ASP A 75 16.13 -8.17 0.76
N ARG A 76 17.17 -9.01 0.76
CA ARG A 76 17.25 -10.18 -0.12
C ARG A 76 16.47 -11.37 0.39
N TYR A 77 16.31 -11.53 1.71
CA TYR A 77 15.54 -12.65 2.27
C TYR A 77 14.06 -12.55 1.87
N LEU A 78 13.51 -11.34 1.88
CA LEU A 78 12.15 -11.09 1.40
C LEU A 78 12.05 -11.28 -0.11
N ALA A 79 13.07 -10.90 -0.89
CA ALA A 79 13.08 -11.17 -2.32
C ALA A 79 13.14 -12.68 -2.62
N GLU A 80 13.97 -13.43 -1.92
CA GLU A 80 14.07 -14.89 -2.04
C GLU A 80 12.73 -15.57 -1.67
N ALA A 81 12.05 -15.11 -0.61
CA ALA A 81 10.72 -15.62 -0.25
C ALA A 81 9.69 -15.37 -1.35
N VAL A 82 9.72 -14.20 -2.00
CA VAL A 82 8.82 -13.89 -3.13
C VAL A 82 9.15 -14.75 -4.36
N VAL A 83 10.42 -15.01 -4.65
CA VAL A 83 10.85 -15.94 -5.72
C VAL A 83 10.33 -17.36 -5.43
N GLU A 84 10.42 -17.81 -4.18
CA GLU A 84 9.90 -19.12 -3.77
C GLU A 84 8.38 -19.21 -4.01
N LEU A 85 7.62 -18.21 -3.59
CA LEU A 85 6.17 -18.15 -3.83
C LEU A 85 5.85 -18.19 -5.32
N ALA A 86 6.53 -17.40 -6.14
CA ALA A 86 6.34 -17.40 -7.59
C ALA A 86 6.68 -18.75 -8.23
N SER A 87 7.69 -19.46 -7.72
CA SER A 87 8.06 -20.79 -8.18
C SER A 87 6.98 -21.84 -7.89
N HIS A 88 6.20 -21.66 -6.83
CA HIS A 88 5.04 -22.47 -6.46
C HIS A 88 3.72 -22.03 -7.15
N GLY A 89 3.81 -21.06 -8.07
CA GLY A 89 2.67 -20.66 -8.90
C GLY A 89 1.90 -19.45 -8.42
N VAL A 90 2.34 -18.78 -7.35
CA VAL A 90 1.76 -17.50 -6.92
C VAL A 90 1.98 -16.45 -8.00
N ALA A 91 0.92 -15.75 -8.40
CA ALA A 91 1.02 -14.61 -9.31
C ALA A 91 1.45 -13.37 -8.53
N VAL A 92 2.63 -12.84 -8.82
CA VAL A 92 3.23 -11.72 -8.10
C VAL A 92 3.27 -10.48 -8.98
N ARG A 93 2.77 -9.35 -8.44
CA ARG A 93 2.89 -8.03 -9.06
C ARG A 93 3.61 -7.08 -8.10
N ILE A 94 4.64 -6.39 -8.57
CA ILE A 94 5.48 -5.50 -7.76
C ILE A 94 5.46 -4.11 -8.37
N TYR A 95 5.05 -3.11 -7.59
CA TYR A 95 5.07 -1.71 -7.97
C TYR A 95 6.07 -0.92 -7.13
N ARG A 96 7.01 -0.23 -7.80
CA ARG A 96 8.13 0.45 -7.16
C ARG A 96 8.18 1.95 -7.49
N ASP A 97 8.81 2.73 -6.63
CA ASP A 97 9.21 4.10 -6.94
C ASP A 97 10.40 4.12 -7.89
N GLY A 98 10.36 4.98 -8.93
CA GLY A 98 11.40 4.99 -9.95
C GLY A 98 12.71 5.56 -9.47
N SER A 99 12.68 6.66 -8.71
CA SER A 99 13.92 7.27 -8.20
C SER A 99 14.64 6.34 -7.23
N GLN A 100 13.87 5.71 -6.34
CA GLN A 100 14.42 4.76 -5.37
C GLN A 100 14.94 3.48 -6.06
N TYR A 101 14.21 2.99 -7.05
CA TYR A 101 14.63 1.84 -7.85
C TYR A 101 15.97 2.11 -8.56
N GLU A 102 16.10 3.25 -9.23
CA GLU A 102 17.36 3.63 -9.92
C GLU A 102 18.53 3.77 -8.94
N GLU A 103 18.30 4.35 -7.76
CA GLU A 103 19.31 4.48 -6.72
C GLU A 103 19.80 3.10 -6.22
N GLU A 104 18.89 2.19 -5.94
CA GLU A 104 19.20 0.83 -5.50
C GLU A 104 19.98 0.04 -6.58
N GLU A 105 19.60 0.17 -7.85
CA GLU A 105 20.29 -0.48 -8.96
C GLU A 105 21.74 0.04 -9.13
N GLN A 106 21.93 1.36 -9.00
CA GLN A 106 23.26 1.97 -9.09
C GLN A 106 24.20 1.50 -7.97
N HIS A 107 23.68 1.34 -6.75
CA HIS A 107 24.46 0.93 -5.58
C HIS A 107 24.56 -0.58 -5.43
N GLY A 108 23.58 -1.34 -5.92
CA GLY A 108 23.52 -2.80 -5.81
C GLY A 108 24.56 -3.55 -6.65
N ARG A 109 25.06 -2.95 -7.73
CA ARG A 109 26.07 -3.53 -8.64
C ARG A 109 25.76 -4.98 -9.07
N GLY A 110 24.52 -5.24 -9.51
CA GLY A 110 24.08 -6.57 -9.90
C GLY A 110 23.82 -7.53 -8.73
N ARG A 111 23.63 -7.01 -7.52
CA ARG A 111 23.26 -7.75 -6.31
C ARG A 111 22.07 -7.15 -5.61
N SER A 112 21.24 -6.39 -6.32
CA SER A 112 20.02 -5.82 -5.75
C SER A 112 19.00 -6.92 -5.43
N ALA A 113 18.03 -6.62 -4.56
CA ALA A 113 16.91 -7.52 -4.33
C ALA A 113 16.11 -7.75 -5.62
N MET A 114 16.03 -6.73 -6.49
CA MET A 114 15.33 -6.81 -7.77
C MET A 114 16.02 -7.72 -8.78
N ASP A 115 17.35 -7.90 -8.72
CA ASP A 115 18.07 -8.87 -9.57
C ASP A 115 17.59 -10.32 -9.37
N LEU A 116 17.10 -10.65 -8.17
CA LEU A 116 16.53 -11.96 -7.89
C LEU A 116 15.14 -12.15 -8.52
N LEU A 117 14.41 -11.06 -8.74
CA LEU A 117 13.00 -11.06 -9.16
C LEU A 117 12.81 -10.83 -10.66
N ARG A 118 13.80 -10.22 -11.33
CA ARG A 118 13.74 -9.98 -12.77
C ARG A 118 13.73 -11.30 -13.56
N GLY A 119 12.84 -11.37 -14.53
CA GLY A 119 12.71 -12.55 -15.39
C GLY A 119 12.17 -13.81 -14.72
N VAL A 120 11.83 -13.74 -13.43
CA VAL A 120 11.21 -14.87 -12.72
C VAL A 120 9.79 -15.08 -13.25
N ARG A 121 9.48 -16.31 -13.62
CA ARG A 121 8.13 -16.69 -14.04
C ARG A 121 7.12 -16.33 -12.95
N ASN A 122 5.94 -15.85 -13.34
CA ASN A 122 4.85 -15.40 -12.46
C ASN A 122 5.18 -14.11 -11.67
N VAL A 123 6.31 -13.43 -11.91
CA VAL A 123 6.62 -12.12 -11.35
C VAL A 123 6.50 -11.05 -12.43
N GLN A 124 5.76 -9.99 -12.14
CA GLN A 124 5.69 -8.80 -12.98
C GLN A 124 6.11 -7.58 -12.14
N ILE A 125 6.98 -6.76 -12.71
CA ILE A 125 7.47 -5.56 -12.02
C ILE A 125 7.13 -4.34 -12.87
N ARG A 126 6.51 -3.34 -12.24
CA ARG A 126 6.31 -2.02 -12.82
C ARG A 126 6.91 -0.96 -11.91
N VAL A 127 7.48 0.05 -12.52
CA VAL A 127 8.14 1.15 -11.83
C VAL A 127 7.49 2.45 -12.26
N LYS A 128 7.12 3.27 -11.28
CA LYS A 128 6.68 4.64 -11.54
C LYS A 128 7.82 5.44 -12.17
N PRO A 129 7.57 6.30 -13.17
CA PRO A 129 8.61 7.19 -13.69
C PRO A 129 9.29 7.99 -12.57
N PRO A 130 10.63 8.16 -12.59
CA PRO A 130 11.35 8.88 -11.56
C PRO A 130 10.81 10.30 -11.33
N SER A 131 10.67 10.70 -10.08
CA SER A 131 10.18 12.02 -9.71
C SER A 131 10.74 12.44 -8.35
N ARG A 132 11.24 13.66 -8.25
CA ARG A 132 11.72 14.22 -6.97
C ARG A 132 10.61 14.66 -6.01
N ARG A 133 9.38 14.85 -6.49
CA ARG A 133 8.25 15.38 -5.70
C ARG A 133 7.12 14.39 -5.51
N ALA A 134 6.81 13.63 -6.53
CA ALA A 134 5.68 12.70 -6.53
C ALA A 134 6.17 11.27 -6.37
N LEU A 135 6.59 10.88 -5.18
CA LEU A 135 7.08 9.53 -4.88
C LEU A 135 5.92 8.53 -4.79
N MET A 136 6.18 7.28 -5.10
CA MET A 136 5.38 6.15 -4.66
C MET A 136 5.95 5.69 -3.30
N HIS A 137 5.39 6.20 -2.20
CA HIS A 137 5.98 6.02 -0.88
C HIS A 137 5.25 4.97 -0.02
N VAL A 138 4.38 4.18 -0.62
CA VAL A 138 3.65 3.08 0.03
C VAL A 138 4.60 1.95 0.38
N LYS A 139 4.35 1.26 1.48
CA LYS A 139 5.03 0.04 1.94
C LYS A 139 3.96 -0.94 2.40
N ALA A 140 3.30 -1.55 1.44
CA ALA A 140 2.17 -2.43 1.66
C ALA A 140 2.20 -3.62 0.70
N TYR A 141 1.53 -4.69 1.08
CA TYR A 141 1.18 -5.76 0.16
C TYR A 141 -0.16 -6.39 0.55
N ASP A 142 -0.87 -6.88 -0.45
CA ASP A 142 -2.03 -7.75 -0.30
C ASP A 142 -1.66 -9.19 -0.67
N SER A 143 -1.95 -10.11 0.22
CA SER A 143 -1.82 -11.55 0.04
C SER A 143 -3.20 -12.17 -0.13
N ASP A 144 -3.48 -12.72 -1.30
CA ASP A 144 -4.67 -13.49 -1.65
C ASP A 144 -6.01 -12.76 -1.54
N GLY A 145 -6.02 -11.41 -1.41
CA GLY A 145 -7.22 -10.65 -1.07
C GLY A 145 -7.73 -10.94 0.35
N ALA A 146 -6.87 -11.39 1.24
CA ALA A 146 -7.21 -11.87 2.58
C ALA A 146 -6.38 -11.26 3.70
N LEU A 147 -5.17 -10.81 3.40
CA LEU A 147 -4.25 -10.20 4.36
C LEU A 147 -3.56 -9.01 3.73
N LEU A 148 -3.83 -7.82 4.27
CA LEU A 148 -3.12 -6.60 3.93
C LEU A 148 -2.03 -6.31 4.97
N ARG A 149 -0.78 -6.18 4.52
CA ARG A 149 0.33 -5.63 5.29
C ARG A 149 0.43 -4.14 5.01
N GLU A 150 0.51 -3.33 6.04
CA GLU A 150 0.69 -1.87 5.94
C GLU A 150 1.69 -1.39 6.99
N GLY A 151 2.33 -0.23 6.79
CA GLY A 151 3.21 0.37 7.78
C GLY A 151 4.24 1.33 7.21
N SER A 152 5.16 1.78 8.07
CA SER A 152 6.23 2.70 7.67
C SER A 152 7.51 1.98 7.22
N ALA A 153 7.68 0.71 7.55
CA ALA A 153 8.90 -0.06 7.33
C ALA A 153 9.13 -0.39 5.85
N ASN A 154 10.23 0.12 5.29
CA ASN A 154 10.76 -0.35 4.01
C ASN A 154 11.33 -1.77 4.14
N TRP A 155 11.38 -2.50 3.05
CA TRP A 155 12.04 -3.80 2.99
C TRP A 155 13.55 -3.65 2.82
N SER A 156 14.17 -3.16 3.88
CA SER A 156 15.63 -3.03 4.05
C SER A 156 16.03 -3.46 5.45
N ALA A 157 17.28 -3.88 5.64
CA ALA A 157 17.77 -4.33 6.95
C ALA A 157 17.55 -3.25 8.03
N ALA A 158 17.88 -2.00 7.72
CA ALA A 158 17.67 -0.88 8.63
C ALA A 158 16.17 -0.62 8.88
N GLY A 159 15.34 -0.63 7.82
CA GLY A 159 13.90 -0.35 7.94
C GLY A 159 13.16 -1.39 8.77
N LEU A 160 13.59 -2.64 8.73
CA LEU A 160 12.90 -3.76 9.37
C LEU A 160 13.42 -4.08 10.78
N LYS A 161 14.64 -3.62 11.15
CA LYS A 161 15.31 -4.04 12.38
C LYS A 161 15.97 -2.94 13.21
N GLU A 162 16.22 -1.76 12.63
CA GLU A 162 17.06 -0.74 13.28
C GLU A 162 16.37 0.62 13.43
N GLN A 163 15.56 1.02 12.45
CA GLN A 163 14.83 2.29 12.46
C GLN A 163 13.53 2.18 13.23
N ASP A 164 13.05 3.32 13.77
CA ASP A 164 11.74 3.43 14.42
C ASP A 164 10.62 3.33 13.37
N ASN A 165 10.18 2.11 13.08
CA ASN A 165 9.14 1.81 12.10
C ASN A 165 8.02 0.99 12.71
N SER A 166 6.87 1.04 12.04
CA SER A 166 5.70 0.24 12.40
C SER A 166 5.30 -0.70 11.26
N LEU A 167 4.62 -1.78 11.64
CA LEU A 167 4.01 -2.75 10.76
C LEU A 167 2.69 -3.23 11.37
N ILE A 168 1.67 -3.37 10.54
CA ILE A 168 0.36 -3.87 10.92
C ILE A 168 -0.13 -4.84 9.86
N PHE A 169 -0.82 -5.91 10.29
CA PHE A 169 -1.54 -6.82 9.42
C PHE A 169 -3.05 -6.64 9.60
N LEU A 170 -3.74 -6.42 8.51
CA LEU A 170 -5.17 -6.19 8.46
C LEU A 170 -5.87 -7.32 7.70
N SER A 171 -6.99 -7.80 8.22
CA SER A 171 -7.83 -8.79 7.56
C SER A 171 -9.27 -8.29 7.38
N ASP A 172 -9.50 -7.00 7.62
CA ASP A 172 -10.80 -6.43 7.35
C ASP A 172 -10.98 -6.19 5.84
N ARG A 173 -12.17 -6.52 5.37
CA ARG A 173 -12.50 -6.49 3.95
C ARG A 173 -12.36 -5.09 3.34
N GLN A 174 -12.75 -4.05 4.07
CA GLN A 174 -12.74 -2.69 3.53
C GLN A 174 -11.31 -2.20 3.26
N SER A 175 -10.37 -2.43 4.20
CA SER A 175 -8.96 -2.07 4.02
C SER A 175 -8.33 -2.79 2.84
N ILE A 176 -8.61 -4.10 2.70
CA ILE A 176 -8.12 -4.92 1.59
C ILE A 176 -8.67 -4.42 0.25
N GLU A 177 -9.98 -4.19 0.14
CA GLU A 177 -10.62 -3.69 -1.09
C GLU A 177 -10.12 -2.29 -1.47
N ASN A 178 -9.88 -1.41 -0.49
CA ASN A 178 -9.32 -0.08 -0.73
C ASN A 178 -7.89 -0.17 -1.28
N PHE A 179 -7.05 -1.02 -0.68
CA PHE A 179 -5.69 -1.25 -1.19
C PHE A 179 -5.71 -1.84 -2.60
N ALA A 180 -6.52 -2.87 -2.84
CA ALA A 180 -6.62 -3.51 -4.15
C ALA A 180 -7.06 -2.50 -5.23
N HIS A 181 -8.05 -1.64 -4.93
CA HIS A 181 -8.47 -0.58 -5.84
C HIS A 181 -7.33 0.41 -6.13
N ASP A 182 -6.64 0.89 -5.11
CA ASP A 182 -5.53 1.85 -5.27
C ASP A 182 -4.35 1.20 -6.00
N PHE A 183 -4.06 -0.07 -5.74
CA PHE A 183 -3.04 -0.83 -6.44
C PHE A 183 -3.31 -0.88 -7.95
N GLU A 184 -4.54 -1.16 -8.39
CA GLU A 184 -4.89 -1.16 -9.83
C GLU A 184 -4.71 0.24 -10.45
N VAL A 185 -5.09 1.31 -9.74
CA VAL A 185 -4.87 2.69 -10.20
C VAL A 185 -3.37 2.99 -10.36
N LEU A 186 -2.55 2.53 -9.42
CA LEU A 186 -1.09 2.68 -9.49
C LEU A 186 -0.50 1.81 -10.61
N TRP A 187 -0.96 0.57 -10.71
CA TRP A 187 -0.47 -0.42 -11.66
C TRP A 187 -0.71 -0.02 -13.10
N ASP A 188 -1.89 0.51 -13.41
CA ASP A 188 -2.28 0.91 -14.76
C ASP A 188 -2.00 2.38 -15.08
N ARG A 189 -1.28 3.08 -14.21
CA ARG A 189 -0.90 4.48 -14.42
C ARG A 189 -0.14 4.65 -15.73
N PRO A 190 -0.53 5.61 -16.58
CA PRO A 190 0.20 5.93 -17.81
C PRO A 190 1.67 6.29 -17.53
N GLY A 191 2.56 5.77 -18.36
CA GLY A 191 3.99 6.02 -18.27
C GLY A 191 4.76 5.09 -17.33
N ASN A 192 4.12 4.15 -16.65
CA ASN A 192 4.82 3.12 -15.89
C ASN A 192 5.81 2.34 -16.76
N ILE A 193 6.98 2.07 -16.23
CA ILE A 193 8.06 1.33 -16.86
C ILE A 193 7.92 -0.14 -16.46
N LYS A 194 7.82 -1.04 -17.45
CA LYS A 194 7.88 -2.49 -17.20
C LYS A 194 9.33 -2.92 -17.08
N VAL A 195 9.66 -3.61 -16.00
CA VAL A 195 10.97 -4.22 -15.78
C VAL A 195 10.90 -5.68 -16.25
N GLN A 196 11.85 -6.07 -17.11
CA GLN A 196 11.96 -7.42 -17.66
C GLN A 196 13.11 -8.16 -16.98
#